data_38fcc1db983f3755742845ebfc1a5e2b
#
_entry.id   38fcc1db983f3755742845ebfc1a5e2b
#
_cell.length_a   1.000
_cell.length_b   1.000
_cell.length_c   1.000
_cell.angle_alpha   90.00
_cell.angle_beta   90.00
_cell.angle_gamma   90.00
#
_symmetry.space_group_name_H-M   'P 1'
#
loop_
_entity.id
_entity.type
_entity.pdbx_description
1 polymer ?
#
loop_
_entity_poly.entity_id
_entity_poly.type
_entity_poly.pdbx_seq_one_letter_code
_entity_poly.pdbx_strand_id
1 'polypeptide(L)'
;MILLDPDLEPDPAPSIASTKRTAALGAAVTPRSRRLPSARTLARFLSQAQTAVRLRGEVTVLLTTDAAIRKLNRRFRGKNKATDVLSFPADGIGAEEIAGDLAISVPTALKQAIERNHSLSTEIKVLILHGLLHLAGHDHEADEGKMARRERLLRTRLGLPQGLIERAATKPTVNSSTNAPCPIHSRTLRKGGKPQTRKRGAKP
;
A
#
# COMPACT_ATOMS: atom_id res chain seq x y z
N MET A 1 11.34 13.87 -7.63
CA MET A 1 11.54 13.70 -9.11
C MET A 1 10.62 12.59 -9.64
N ILE A 2 10.21 12.60 -10.91
CA ILE A 2 9.41 11.51 -11.53
C ILE A 2 10.27 10.84 -12.60
N LEU A 3 10.45 9.53 -12.48
CA LEU A 3 11.17 8.69 -13.42
C LEU A 3 10.22 7.68 -14.08
N LEU A 4 10.47 7.38 -15.34
CA LEU A 4 9.76 6.33 -16.09
C LEU A 4 10.74 5.21 -16.37
N ASP A 5 10.33 3.99 -16.09
CA ASP A 5 11.07 2.78 -16.45
C ASP A 5 11.08 2.67 -18.00
N PRO A 6 12.23 2.46 -18.64
CA PRO A 6 12.32 2.29 -20.09
C PRO A 6 11.50 1.09 -20.61
N ASP A 7 11.25 0.09 -19.77
CA ASP A 7 10.44 -1.09 -20.11
C ASP A 7 8.92 -0.84 -20.05
N LEU A 8 8.47 0.37 -19.64
CA LEU A 8 7.09 0.78 -19.78
C LEU A 8 6.84 1.13 -21.25
N GLU A 9 6.17 0.25 -21.98
CA GLU A 9 5.72 0.55 -23.32
C GLU A 9 4.84 1.81 -23.31
N PRO A 10 5.11 2.78 -24.21
CA PRO A 10 4.16 3.87 -24.43
C PRO A 10 2.84 3.27 -24.90
N ASP A 11 1.73 3.71 -24.29
CA ASP A 11 0.37 3.33 -24.70
C ASP A 11 0.28 3.32 -26.24
N PRO A 12 -0.06 2.22 -26.89
CA PRO A 12 -0.24 2.21 -28.33
C PRO A 12 -1.28 3.27 -28.68
N ALA A 13 -0.92 4.19 -29.56
CA ALA A 13 -1.85 5.19 -30.07
C ALA A 13 -3.15 4.49 -30.47
N PRO A 14 -4.35 5.03 -30.15
CA PRO A 14 -5.60 4.35 -30.44
C PRO A 14 -5.69 4.12 -31.93
N SER A 15 -5.55 2.88 -32.36
CA SER A 15 -5.87 2.44 -33.71
C SER A 15 -7.35 2.77 -33.92
N ILE A 16 -7.62 3.62 -34.92
CA ILE A 16 -8.98 4.01 -35.32
C ILE A 16 -9.61 2.81 -36.05
N ALA A 17 -9.95 1.77 -35.29
CA ALA A 17 -10.81 0.71 -35.76
C ALA A 17 -12.24 1.02 -35.29
N SER A 18 -13.03 1.53 -36.21
CA SER A 18 -14.48 1.66 -36.11
C SER A 18 -15.09 0.34 -35.65
N THR A 19 -15.56 0.26 -34.41
CA THR A 19 -16.45 -0.82 -33.98
C THR A 19 -17.74 -0.25 -33.47
N LYS A 20 -18.82 -0.70 -34.13
CA LYS A 20 -20.20 -0.36 -33.90
C LYS A 20 -20.61 -0.42 -32.42
N ARG A 21 -21.33 0.60 -32.01
CA ARG A 21 -21.97 0.77 -30.71
C ARG A 21 -22.93 -0.38 -30.43
N THR A 22 -22.68 -1.17 -29.41
CA THR A 22 -23.71 -1.86 -28.65
C THR A 22 -23.76 -1.22 -27.26
N ALA A 23 -24.89 -0.57 -26.99
CA ALA A 23 -25.18 0.07 -25.73
C ALA A 23 -25.48 -1.02 -24.68
N ALA A 24 -24.61 -1.11 -23.65
CA ALA A 24 -24.94 -1.76 -22.39
C ALA A 24 -24.49 -0.82 -21.28
N LEU A 25 -25.42 -0.48 -20.38
CA LEU A 25 -25.26 0.40 -19.24
C LEU A 25 -24.22 -0.18 -18.26
N GLY A 26 -23.07 0.43 -18.22
CA GLY A 26 -22.03 0.34 -17.21
C GLY A 26 -21.11 1.51 -17.50
N ALA A 27 -20.80 2.36 -16.52
CA ALA A 27 -19.96 3.54 -16.70
C ALA A 27 -18.63 3.12 -17.34
N ALA A 28 -18.55 3.18 -18.67
CA ALA A 28 -17.41 2.76 -19.46
C ALA A 28 -16.23 3.69 -19.10
N VAL A 29 -15.20 3.13 -18.48
CA VAL A 29 -13.90 3.78 -18.29
C VAL A 29 -13.43 4.25 -19.68
N THR A 30 -13.45 5.56 -19.91
CA THR A 30 -13.10 6.12 -21.21
C THR A 30 -11.62 5.86 -21.53
N PRO A 31 -11.21 5.78 -22.81
CA PRO A 31 -9.80 5.62 -23.19
C PRO A 31 -8.89 6.68 -22.56
N ARG A 32 -9.40 7.89 -22.34
CA ARG A 32 -8.72 9.01 -21.68
C ARG A 32 -8.34 8.71 -20.21
N SER A 33 -9.12 7.87 -19.53
CA SER A 33 -8.88 7.51 -18.12
C SER A 33 -7.78 6.47 -17.95
N ARG A 34 -7.34 5.80 -19.02
CA ARG A 34 -6.26 4.79 -19.01
C ARG A 34 -4.88 5.37 -19.32
N ARG A 35 -4.81 6.60 -19.87
CA ARG A 35 -3.51 7.21 -20.25
C ARG A 35 -2.68 7.53 -19.02
N LEU A 36 -1.39 7.24 -19.15
CA LEU A 36 -0.38 7.65 -18.17
C LEU A 36 -0.36 9.18 -18.07
N PRO A 37 -0.43 9.77 -16.86
CA PRO A 37 -0.34 11.21 -16.67
C PRO A 37 1.06 11.70 -17.01
N SER A 38 1.18 12.97 -17.47
CA SER A 38 2.49 13.56 -17.75
C SER A 38 3.34 13.67 -16.48
N ALA A 39 4.67 13.55 -16.62
CA ALA A 39 5.60 13.72 -15.51
C ALA A 39 5.41 15.08 -14.80
N ARG A 40 5.12 16.15 -15.56
CA ARG A 40 4.81 17.48 -14.99
C ARG A 40 3.58 17.46 -14.07
N THR A 41 2.52 16.76 -14.48
CA THR A 41 1.28 16.62 -13.67
C THR A 41 1.57 15.89 -12.36
N LEU A 42 2.33 14.82 -12.43
CA LEU A 42 2.70 14.03 -11.25
C LEU A 42 3.69 14.78 -10.34
N ALA A 43 4.67 15.48 -10.91
CA ALA A 43 5.62 16.28 -10.13
C ALA A 43 4.93 17.40 -9.34
N ARG A 44 3.96 18.08 -9.97
CA ARG A 44 3.14 19.09 -9.27
C ARG A 44 2.35 18.47 -8.12
N PHE A 45 1.73 17.33 -8.37
CA PHE A 45 0.98 16.63 -7.32
C PHE A 45 1.90 16.13 -6.20
N LEU A 46 3.08 15.57 -6.54
CA LEU A 46 4.08 15.13 -5.57
C LEU A 46 4.46 16.25 -4.60
N SER A 47 4.79 17.44 -5.13
CA SER A 47 5.12 18.61 -4.31
C SER A 47 3.97 19.02 -3.39
N GLN A 48 2.73 19.07 -3.89
CA GLN A 48 1.55 19.37 -3.08
C GLN A 48 1.33 18.34 -1.97
N ALA A 49 1.48 17.04 -2.30
CA ALA A 49 1.30 15.94 -1.37
C ALA A 49 2.40 15.92 -0.29
N GLN A 50 3.69 16.15 -0.66
CA GLN A 50 4.79 16.28 0.30
C GLN A 50 4.53 17.41 1.30
N THR A 51 4.10 18.58 0.82
CA THR A 51 3.73 19.71 1.69
C THR A 51 2.59 19.33 2.64
N ALA A 52 1.56 18.65 2.14
CA ALA A 52 0.41 18.23 2.94
C ALA A 52 0.75 17.18 4.00
N VAL A 53 1.65 16.25 3.68
CA VAL A 53 2.21 15.22 4.60
C VAL A 53 3.18 15.85 5.59
N ARG A 54 3.81 16.99 5.25
CA ARG A 54 4.92 17.65 5.94
C ARG A 54 6.22 16.84 5.87
N LEU A 55 6.43 16.13 4.77
CA LEU A 55 7.66 15.39 4.52
C LEU A 55 8.71 16.32 3.91
N ARG A 56 9.87 16.42 4.54
CA ARG A 56 11.03 17.17 4.06
C ARG A 56 11.95 16.27 3.26
N GLY A 57 12.83 16.85 2.46
CA GLY A 57 13.77 16.12 1.62
C GLY A 57 13.21 15.79 0.24
N GLU A 58 14.10 15.37 -0.67
CA GLU A 58 13.73 14.99 -2.02
C GLU A 58 13.06 13.62 -2.05
N VAL A 59 12.02 13.47 -2.86
CA VAL A 59 11.37 12.17 -3.14
C VAL A 59 11.46 11.87 -4.62
N THR A 60 11.96 10.67 -4.96
CA THR A 60 11.91 10.13 -6.32
C THR A 60 10.75 9.15 -6.47
N VAL A 61 10.01 9.24 -7.56
CA VAL A 61 8.93 8.30 -7.91
C VAL A 61 9.29 7.63 -9.22
N LEU A 62 9.53 6.32 -9.18
CA LEU A 62 9.72 5.47 -10.34
C LEU A 62 8.40 4.82 -10.73
N LEU A 63 7.92 5.10 -11.93
CA LEU A 63 6.81 4.37 -12.55
C LEU A 63 7.38 3.20 -13.34
N THR A 64 6.99 1.98 -13.01
CA THR A 64 7.63 0.75 -13.50
C THR A 64 6.62 -0.36 -13.81
N THR A 65 7.14 -1.51 -14.26
CA THR A 65 6.37 -2.71 -14.61
C THR A 65 6.16 -3.65 -13.42
N ASP A 66 5.21 -4.58 -13.51
CA ASP A 66 5.00 -5.64 -12.53
C ASP A 66 6.25 -6.52 -12.36
N ALA A 67 7.00 -6.75 -13.45
CA ALA A 67 8.21 -7.57 -13.41
C ALA A 67 9.33 -6.87 -12.61
N ALA A 68 9.53 -5.58 -12.84
CA ALA A 68 10.55 -4.81 -12.12
C ALA A 68 10.19 -4.63 -10.64
N ILE A 69 8.94 -4.26 -10.31
CA ILE A 69 8.53 -4.10 -8.90
C ILE A 69 8.57 -5.43 -8.14
N ARG A 70 8.30 -6.57 -8.80
CA ARG A 70 8.46 -7.91 -8.21
C ARG A 70 9.93 -8.20 -7.86
N LYS A 71 10.88 -7.82 -8.73
CA LYS A 71 12.32 -7.94 -8.45
C LYS A 71 12.71 -7.11 -7.23
N LEU A 72 12.24 -5.86 -7.14
CA LEU A 72 12.46 -4.98 -5.98
C LEU A 72 11.86 -5.57 -4.71
N ASN A 73 10.61 -6.03 -4.76
CA ASN A 73 9.92 -6.63 -3.61
C ASN A 73 10.63 -7.89 -3.10
N ARG A 74 11.14 -8.73 -4.02
CA ARG A 74 11.95 -9.90 -3.65
C ARG A 74 13.27 -9.50 -3.00
N ARG A 75 13.95 -8.50 -3.57
CA ARG A 75 15.28 -8.05 -3.09
C ARG A 75 15.21 -7.40 -1.72
N PHE A 76 14.23 -6.52 -1.49
CA PHE A 76 14.18 -5.66 -0.30
C PHE A 76 13.21 -6.14 0.79
N ARG A 77 12.23 -6.98 0.43
CA ARG A 77 11.21 -7.49 1.38
C ARG A 77 11.13 -9.03 1.40
N GLY A 78 11.94 -9.74 0.62
CA GLY A 78 11.91 -11.21 0.51
C GLY A 78 10.65 -11.78 -0.16
N LYS A 79 9.76 -10.93 -0.71
CA LYS A 79 8.46 -11.34 -1.26
C LYS A 79 8.53 -11.42 -2.78
N ASN A 80 8.46 -12.63 -3.36
CA ASN A 80 8.46 -12.84 -4.82
C ASN A 80 7.08 -12.61 -5.45
N LYS A 81 6.51 -11.42 -5.24
CA LYS A 81 5.19 -11.01 -5.75
C LYS A 81 5.23 -9.55 -6.17
N ALA A 82 4.56 -9.20 -7.27
CA ALA A 82 4.31 -7.81 -7.62
C ALA A 82 3.38 -7.16 -6.60
N THR A 83 3.59 -5.87 -6.36
CA THR A 83 2.74 -5.00 -5.53
C THR A 83 2.47 -3.71 -6.31
N ASP A 84 1.54 -2.92 -5.86
CA ASP A 84 1.20 -1.63 -6.45
C ASP A 84 2.25 -0.55 -6.18
N VAL A 85 2.72 -0.46 -4.94
CA VAL A 85 3.75 0.51 -4.52
C VAL A 85 4.73 -0.10 -3.53
N LEU A 86 5.98 0.34 -3.60
CA LEU A 86 7.03 0.13 -2.60
C LEU A 86 7.59 1.48 -2.18
N SER A 87 7.82 1.64 -0.89
CA SER A 87 8.44 2.82 -0.30
C SER A 87 9.79 2.44 0.31
N PHE A 88 10.81 3.22 0.02
CA PHE A 88 12.19 3.06 0.48
C PHE A 88 12.59 4.34 1.21
N PRO A 89 12.40 4.42 2.55
CA PRO A 89 12.88 5.56 3.32
C PRO A 89 14.40 5.74 3.15
N ALA A 90 14.87 6.97 3.13
CA ALA A 90 16.30 7.23 3.18
C ALA A 90 16.78 7.08 4.63
N ASP A 91 17.80 6.23 4.81
CA ASP A 91 18.44 6.00 6.10
C ASP A 91 19.86 6.57 6.08
N GLY A 92 20.27 7.22 7.18
CA GLY A 92 21.67 7.62 7.40
C GLY A 92 22.01 9.07 7.08
N ILE A 93 23.28 9.32 6.74
CA ILE A 93 23.83 10.65 6.47
C ILE A 93 23.20 11.20 5.18
N GLY A 94 22.59 12.40 5.28
CA GLY A 94 21.87 13.01 4.15
C GLY A 94 20.35 12.76 4.13
N ALA A 95 19.80 12.05 5.10
CA ALA A 95 18.35 11.84 5.22
C ALA A 95 17.53 13.14 5.37
N GLU A 96 18.18 14.26 5.72
CA GLU A 96 17.54 15.58 5.74
C GLU A 96 17.32 16.14 4.31
N GLU A 97 18.18 15.75 3.35
CA GLU A 97 18.10 16.17 1.96
C GLU A 97 17.27 15.22 1.11
N ILE A 98 17.27 13.92 1.43
CA ILE A 98 16.57 12.86 0.69
C ILE A 98 15.56 12.21 1.64
N ALA A 99 14.28 12.29 1.30
CA ALA A 99 13.23 11.62 2.08
C ALA A 99 13.08 10.13 1.71
N GLY A 100 13.39 9.77 0.47
CA GLY A 100 13.36 8.40 -0.02
C GLY A 100 12.77 8.24 -1.41
N ASP A 101 12.57 6.99 -1.80
CA ASP A 101 12.10 6.61 -3.13
C ASP A 101 10.78 5.84 -3.07
N LEU A 102 9.96 6.02 -4.11
CA LEU A 102 8.73 5.26 -4.35
C LEU A 102 8.85 4.52 -5.68
N ALA A 103 8.53 3.23 -5.71
CA ALA A 103 8.34 2.48 -6.96
C ALA A 103 6.86 2.10 -7.09
N ILE A 104 6.24 2.43 -8.23
CA ILE A 104 4.82 2.19 -8.51
C ILE A 104 4.67 1.33 -9.76
N SER A 105 3.98 0.20 -9.65
CA SER A 105 3.60 -0.60 -10.81
C SER A 105 2.45 0.04 -11.57
N VAL A 106 2.72 0.46 -12.81
CA VAL A 106 1.70 1.04 -13.69
C VAL A 106 0.62 0.02 -14.09
N PRO A 107 0.96 -1.24 -14.46
CA PRO A 107 -0.05 -2.25 -14.77
C PRO A 107 -0.96 -2.56 -13.58
N THR A 108 -0.42 -2.72 -12.39
CA THR A 108 -1.20 -2.96 -11.18
C THR A 108 -2.07 -1.73 -10.83
N ALA A 109 -1.52 -0.51 -10.94
CA ALA A 109 -2.27 0.72 -10.73
C ALA A 109 -3.43 0.87 -11.74
N LEU A 110 -3.22 0.52 -13.01
CA LEU A 110 -4.28 0.54 -14.03
C LEU A 110 -5.41 -0.44 -13.69
N LYS A 111 -5.08 -1.67 -13.31
CA LYS A 111 -6.06 -2.67 -12.87
C LYS A 111 -6.89 -2.14 -11.70
N GLN A 112 -6.24 -1.60 -10.69
CA GLN A 112 -6.91 -1.02 -9.53
C GLN A 112 -7.77 0.19 -9.88
N ALA A 113 -7.33 1.05 -10.80
CA ALA A 113 -8.11 2.19 -11.29
C ALA A 113 -9.42 1.74 -11.95
N ILE A 114 -9.37 0.70 -12.79
CA ILE A 114 -10.55 0.11 -13.43
C ILE A 114 -11.50 -0.48 -12.38
N GLU A 115 -11.00 -1.28 -11.45
CA GLU A 115 -11.79 -1.90 -10.37
C GLU A 115 -12.51 -0.85 -9.51
N ARG A 116 -11.92 0.34 -9.38
CA ARG A 116 -12.45 1.44 -8.55
C ARG A 116 -13.15 2.52 -9.31
N ASN A 117 -13.31 2.34 -10.61
CA ASN A 117 -14.00 3.26 -11.50
C ASN A 117 -13.45 4.69 -11.46
N HIS A 118 -12.12 4.83 -11.46
CA HIS A 118 -11.47 6.12 -11.60
C HIS A 118 -10.28 6.07 -12.59
N SER A 119 -9.63 7.20 -12.86
CA SER A 119 -8.56 7.25 -13.84
C SER A 119 -7.24 6.68 -13.30
N LEU A 120 -6.37 6.16 -14.19
CA LEU A 120 -5.00 5.78 -13.85
C LEU A 120 -4.24 6.92 -13.18
N SER A 121 -4.43 8.16 -13.67
CA SER A 121 -3.85 9.35 -13.04
C SER A 121 -4.27 9.51 -11.58
N THR A 122 -5.52 9.25 -11.27
CA THR A 122 -6.06 9.31 -9.91
C THR A 122 -5.45 8.21 -9.04
N GLU A 123 -5.37 6.99 -9.55
CA GLU A 123 -4.78 5.86 -8.79
C GLU A 123 -3.30 6.10 -8.50
N ILE A 124 -2.50 6.53 -9.48
CA ILE A 124 -1.08 6.86 -9.25
C ILE A 124 -0.93 7.94 -8.17
N LYS A 125 -1.76 8.99 -8.17
CA LYS A 125 -1.74 10.01 -7.12
C LYS A 125 -2.08 9.45 -5.73
N VAL A 126 -3.04 8.54 -5.68
CA VAL A 126 -3.41 7.84 -4.44
C VAL A 126 -2.23 7.01 -3.92
N LEU A 127 -1.55 6.26 -4.80
CA LEU A 127 -0.36 5.47 -4.44
C LEU A 127 0.83 6.35 -4.02
N ILE A 128 1.04 7.50 -4.68
CA ILE A 128 2.03 8.50 -4.25
C ILE A 128 1.74 8.98 -2.83
N LEU A 129 0.50 9.40 -2.54
CA LEU A 129 0.13 9.87 -1.20
C LEU A 129 0.35 8.79 -0.13
N HIS A 130 -0.07 7.55 -0.42
CA HIS A 130 0.12 6.41 0.46
C HIS A 130 1.61 6.14 0.74
N GLY A 131 2.42 6.11 -0.30
CA GLY A 131 3.87 5.93 -0.18
C GLY A 131 4.55 7.06 0.61
N LEU A 132 4.13 8.32 0.40
CA LEU A 132 4.64 9.46 1.17
C LEU A 132 4.33 9.35 2.67
N LEU A 133 3.19 8.78 3.04
CA LEU A 133 2.87 8.52 4.45
C LEU A 133 3.81 7.48 5.04
N HIS A 134 4.15 6.42 4.29
CA HIS A 134 5.17 5.46 4.72
C HIS A 134 6.55 6.10 4.87
N LEU A 135 6.99 6.94 3.92
CA LEU A 135 8.25 7.69 4.03
C LEU A 135 8.25 8.65 5.24
N ALA A 136 7.08 9.15 5.65
CA ALA A 136 6.91 9.98 6.85
C ALA A 136 6.82 9.15 8.15
N GLY A 137 7.10 7.84 8.11
CA GLY A 137 7.15 6.97 9.27
C GLY A 137 5.77 6.45 9.73
N HIS A 138 4.72 6.61 8.93
CA HIS A 138 3.42 5.98 9.25
C HIS A 138 3.38 4.53 8.78
N ASP A 139 2.91 3.63 9.64
CA ASP A 139 2.75 2.20 9.32
C ASP A 139 1.35 1.72 9.71
N HIS A 140 0.55 1.36 8.70
CA HIS A 140 -0.83 0.90 8.92
C HIS A 140 -0.95 -0.47 9.60
N GLU A 141 0.15 -1.25 9.67
CA GLU A 141 0.17 -2.55 10.35
C GLU A 141 0.32 -2.40 11.87
N ALA A 142 0.93 -1.29 12.35
CA ALA A 142 1.30 -1.11 13.75
C ALA A 142 0.61 0.09 14.45
N ASP A 143 -0.14 0.95 13.74
CA ASP A 143 -0.50 2.28 14.24
C ASP A 143 -1.96 2.46 14.70
N GLU A 144 -2.71 1.39 14.92
CA GLU A 144 -4.12 1.42 15.37
C GLU A 144 -5.03 2.30 14.48
N GLY A 145 -4.72 2.37 13.18
CA GLY A 145 -5.50 3.12 12.20
C GLY A 145 -5.21 4.63 12.17
N LYS A 146 -4.10 5.10 12.77
CA LYS A 146 -3.68 6.52 12.68
C LYS A 146 -3.37 6.91 11.24
N MET A 147 -2.63 6.07 10.52
CA MET A 147 -2.33 6.29 9.10
C MET A 147 -3.60 6.35 8.26
N ALA A 148 -4.57 5.44 8.50
CA ALA A 148 -5.85 5.43 7.79
C ALA A 148 -6.62 6.75 7.97
N ARG A 149 -6.70 7.25 9.21
CA ARG A 149 -7.33 8.54 9.51
C ARG A 149 -6.61 9.71 8.82
N ARG A 150 -5.27 9.72 8.87
CA ARG A 150 -4.46 10.76 8.23
C ARG A 150 -4.60 10.74 6.72
N GLU A 151 -4.52 9.56 6.11
CA GLU A 151 -4.70 9.41 4.66
C GLU A 151 -6.07 9.91 4.20
N ARG A 152 -7.15 9.56 4.92
CA ARG A 152 -8.50 10.03 4.62
C ARG A 152 -8.61 11.55 4.61
N LEU A 153 -8.07 12.22 5.62
CA LEU A 153 -8.05 13.68 5.69
C LEU A 153 -7.27 14.30 4.53
N LEU A 154 -6.09 13.74 4.21
CA LEU A 154 -5.25 14.23 3.13
C LEU A 154 -5.86 13.99 1.76
N ARG A 155 -6.53 12.87 1.55
CA ARG A 155 -7.29 12.60 0.32
C ARG A 155 -8.37 13.64 0.09
N THR A 156 -9.17 13.96 1.11
CA THR A 156 -10.18 15.03 1.02
C THR A 156 -9.52 16.36 0.65
N ARG A 157 -8.44 16.73 1.32
CA ARG A 157 -7.71 17.97 1.07
C ARG A 157 -7.12 18.10 -0.33
N LEU A 158 -6.66 16.96 -0.89
CA LEU A 158 -6.04 16.86 -2.22
C LEU A 158 -7.03 16.51 -3.34
N GLY A 159 -8.32 16.42 -3.04
CA GLY A 159 -9.36 16.08 -4.03
C GLY A 159 -9.27 14.66 -4.55
N LEU A 160 -8.78 13.70 -3.75
CA LEU A 160 -8.66 12.29 -4.11
C LEU A 160 -9.85 11.46 -3.58
N PRO A 161 -10.22 10.36 -4.26
CA PRO A 161 -11.24 9.45 -3.78
C PRO A 161 -10.82 8.77 -2.48
N GLN A 162 -11.81 8.39 -1.65
CA GLN A 162 -11.60 7.70 -0.37
C GLN A 162 -11.30 6.19 -0.57
N GLY A 163 -10.66 5.52 0.38
CA GLY A 163 -10.71 4.06 0.48
C GLY A 163 -9.47 3.22 0.12
N LEU A 164 -8.21 3.68 0.24
CA LEU A 164 -7.05 2.79 0.01
C LEU A 164 -6.78 1.83 1.19
N ILE A 165 -6.83 2.31 2.42
CA ILE A 165 -6.48 1.54 3.63
C ILE A 165 -7.60 0.56 4.04
N GLU A 166 -8.87 0.85 3.75
CA GLU A 166 -9.99 -0.06 4.02
C GLU A 166 -9.87 -1.42 3.31
N ARG A 167 -8.98 -1.54 2.33
CA ARG A 167 -8.76 -2.78 1.56
C ARG A 167 -7.79 -3.76 2.21
N ALA A 168 -6.87 -3.29 3.05
CA ALA A 168 -6.00 -4.16 3.82
C ALA A 168 -6.73 -4.78 5.02
N ALA A 169 -7.80 -4.11 5.51
CA ALA A 169 -8.60 -4.56 6.64
C ALA A 169 -9.74 -5.54 6.27
N THR A 170 -10.15 -5.61 5.00
CA THR A 170 -11.15 -6.58 4.54
C THR A 170 -10.50 -7.82 3.94
N LYS A 171 -9.76 -8.57 4.73
CA LYS A 171 -9.77 -10.04 4.55
C LYS A 171 -11.14 -10.51 5.01
N PRO A 172 -11.91 -11.23 4.18
CA PRO A 172 -13.13 -11.85 4.67
C PRO A 172 -12.71 -12.84 5.76
N THR A 173 -13.02 -12.53 6.99
CA THR A 173 -13.12 -13.53 8.05
C THR A 173 -14.25 -14.42 7.63
N VAL A 174 -13.91 -15.58 7.08
CA VAL A 174 -14.87 -16.66 6.90
C VAL A 174 -15.20 -17.12 8.31
N ASN A 175 -16.29 -16.58 8.86
CA ASN A 175 -16.94 -17.14 10.03
C ASN A 175 -17.53 -18.48 9.60
N SER A 176 -16.77 -19.53 9.74
CA SER A 176 -17.32 -20.87 9.87
C SER A 176 -17.83 -21.04 11.31
N SER A 177 -19.03 -20.54 11.55
CA SER A 177 -19.85 -20.98 12.68
C SER A 177 -20.31 -22.41 12.38
N THR A 178 -19.52 -23.37 12.78
CA THR A 178 -20.01 -24.71 13.06
C THR A 178 -20.09 -24.87 14.57
N ASN A 179 -21.29 -24.65 15.07
CA ASN A 179 -21.74 -25.14 16.37
C ASN A 179 -21.53 -26.67 16.39
N ALA A 180 -20.63 -27.15 17.22
CA ALA A 180 -20.61 -28.50 17.68
C ALA A 180 -20.36 -28.47 19.20
N PRO A 181 -21.21 -29.12 20.02
CA PRO A 181 -21.07 -29.09 21.46
C PRO A 181 -19.94 -29.97 21.95
N CYS A 182 -19.12 -29.45 22.85
CA CYS A 182 -18.09 -30.20 23.55
C CYS A 182 -18.74 -31.24 24.51
N PRO A 183 -18.26 -32.48 24.50
CA PRO A 183 -18.63 -33.42 25.57
C PRO A 183 -17.80 -33.15 26.82
N ILE A 184 -18.49 -33.08 27.90
CA ILE A 184 -18.03 -32.99 29.30
C ILE A 184 -17.31 -34.29 29.65
N HIS A 185 -16.05 -34.23 30.06
CA HIS A 185 -15.40 -35.30 30.81
C HIS A 185 -14.80 -34.72 32.10
N SER A 186 -15.53 -34.95 33.14
CA SER A 186 -15.09 -34.93 34.54
C SER A 186 -14.05 -36.03 34.77
N ARG A 187 -12.91 -35.71 35.36
CA ARG A 187 -12.28 -36.63 36.30
C ARG A 187 -11.20 -35.96 37.15
N THR A 188 -11.58 -35.85 38.41
CA THR A 188 -10.86 -36.28 39.65
C THR A 188 -9.54 -35.63 40.02
N LEU A 189 -9.68 -35.00 41.19
CA LEU A 189 -8.71 -34.66 42.22
C LEU A 189 -7.58 -35.68 42.42
N ARG A 190 -6.33 -35.21 42.55
CA ARG A 190 -5.41 -35.78 43.51
C ARG A 190 -4.65 -34.69 44.26
N LYS A 191 -4.78 -34.82 45.58
CA LYS A 191 -4.09 -34.11 46.64
C LYS A 191 -2.61 -34.44 46.71
N GLY A 192 -1.83 -33.52 47.22
CA GLY A 192 -0.75 -33.87 48.17
C GLY A 192 0.66 -33.43 47.78
N GLY A 193 1.25 -32.61 48.64
CA GLY A 193 2.70 -32.44 48.69
C GLY A 193 3.17 -31.07 49.17
N LYS A 194 3.23 -30.89 50.48
CA LYS A 194 3.74 -29.72 51.22
C LYS A 194 5.28 -29.60 51.16
N PRO A 195 5.85 -28.53 51.64
CA PRO A 195 7.10 -27.92 51.20
C PRO A 195 8.33 -28.35 52.03
N GLN A 196 9.54 -28.18 51.52
CA GLN A 196 10.72 -28.19 52.36
C GLN A 196 11.56 -26.93 52.14
N THR A 197 11.82 -26.37 53.30
CA THR A 197 12.62 -25.21 53.62
C THR A 197 14.12 -25.52 53.69
N ARG A 198 14.95 -24.44 53.57
CA ARG A 198 16.29 -24.21 54.13
C ARG A 198 17.50 -24.83 53.40
N LYS A 199 18.55 -24.07 53.09
CA LYS A 199 19.48 -23.48 54.04
C LYS A 199 20.41 -22.44 53.38
N ARG A 200 20.70 -21.43 54.14
CA ARG A 200 21.77 -20.46 54.04
C ARG A 200 23.15 -21.13 54.00
N GLY A 201 24.07 -20.52 53.33
CA GLY A 201 25.51 -20.76 53.47
C GLY A 201 26.28 -19.53 53.01
N ALA A 202 26.86 -18.85 53.97
CA ALA A 202 27.68 -17.66 53.90
C ALA A 202 29.11 -17.99 53.50
N LYS A 203 29.73 -17.05 52.84
CA LYS A 203 31.07 -16.48 52.82
C LYS A 203 32.24 -17.33 53.44
N PRO A 204 33.47 -17.09 53.06
CA PRO A 204 34.16 -15.81 52.90
C PRO A 204 34.57 -15.46 51.44
#